data_18cdae8f8a446d03139747e733dbf345
#
_entry.id   18cdae8f8a446d03139747e733dbf345
#
_cell.length_a   1.000
_cell.length_b   1.000
_cell.length_c   1.000
_cell.angle_alpha   90.00
_cell.angle_beta   90.00
_cell.angle_gamma   90.00
#
_symmetry.space_group_name_H-M   'P 1'
#
loop_
_entity.id
_entity.type
_entity.pdbx_description
1 polymer ?
#
loop_
_entity_poly.entity_id
_entity_poly.type
_entity_poly.pdbx_seq_one_letter_code
_entity_poly.pdbx_strand_id
1 'polypeptide(L)'
;MIDFSKMPCLYWRDATKISYLQRRIIVYSIMYYEQNESCVSDQYYDSISHQLVELQRTCDHAEFRRSTYYYAMYDFDGNTGFDIPSRLTKYDREYLTNIASHVYKQWKASTTIKQRRRALNANTKGFR
;
A
#
# COMPACT_ATOMS: atom_id res chain seq x y z
N MET A 1 3.41 -8.02 -5.99
CA MET A 1 2.48 -7.50 -7.02
C MET A 1 1.06 -7.94 -6.68
N ILE A 2 0.06 -7.11 -6.96
CA ILE A 2 -1.32 -7.42 -6.64
C ILE A 2 -1.96 -8.10 -7.84
N ASP A 3 -2.65 -9.22 -7.62
CA ASP A 3 -3.33 -9.97 -8.65
C ASP A 3 -4.80 -9.53 -8.74
N PHE A 4 -5.13 -8.77 -9.78
CA PHE A 4 -6.49 -8.30 -10.03
C PHE A 4 -7.33 -9.30 -10.85
N SER A 5 -6.76 -10.43 -11.26
CA SER A 5 -7.48 -11.44 -12.06
C SER A 5 -8.39 -12.33 -11.22
N LYS A 6 -8.35 -12.23 -9.90
CA LYS A 6 -9.10 -13.06 -8.96
C LYS A 6 -10.14 -12.24 -8.19
N MET A 7 -11.18 -12.91 -7.72
CA MET A 7 -12.18 -12.29 -6.84
C MET A 7 -11.51 -11.76 -5.57
N PRO A 8 -11.98 -10.62 -5.03
CA PRO A 8 -13.10 -9.79 -5.49
C PRO A 8 -12.79 -8.83 -6.64
N CYS A 9 -11.55 -8.80 -7.12
CA CYS A 9 -11.05 -7.78 -8.05
C CYS A 9 -11.34 -8.08 -9.52
N LEU A 10 -11.82 -9.28 -9.85
CA LEU A 10 -11.94 -9.76 -11.22
C LEU A 10 -12.70 -8.81 -12.16
N TYR A 11 -13.73 -8.15 -11.65
CA TYR A 11 -14.58 -7.25 -12.44
C TYR A 11 -14.31 -5.76 -12.15
N TRP A 12 -13.23 -5.44 -11.47
CA TRP A 12 -12.90 -4.04 -11.21
C TRP A 12 -12.53 -3.34 -12.51
N ARG A 13 -13.01 -2.10 -12.63
CA ARG A 13 -12.57 -1.19 -13.70
C ARG A 13 -11.15 -0.72 -13.42
N ASP A 14 -10.48 -0.24 -14.46
CA ASP A 14 -9.10 0.26 -14.31
C ASP A 14 -9.03 1.42 -13.33
N ALA A 15 -10.01 2.32 -13.30
CA ALA A 15 -10.06 3.41 -12.31
C ALA A 15 -10.03 2.88 -10.88
N THR A 16 -10.72 1.78 -10.60
CA THR A 16 -10.76 1.15 -9.27
C THR A 16 -9.42 0.50 -8.93
N LYS A 17 -8.83 -0.23 -9.87
CA LYS A 17 -7.51 -0.85 -9.69
C LYS A 17 -6.44 0.21 -9.40
N ILE A 18 -6.45 1.29 -10.18
CA ILE A 18 -5.52 2.41 -10.02
C ILE A 18 -5.71 3.06 -8.65
N SER A 19 -6.95 3.37 -8.26
CA SER A 19 -7.25 3.97 -6.96
C SER A 19 -6.78 3.10 -5.80
N TYR A 20 -6.95 1.79 -5.92
CA TYR A 20 -6.49 0.84 -4.91
C TYR A 20 -4.97 0.87 -4.74
N LEU A 21 -4.23 0.83 -5.85
CA LEU A 21 -2.77 0.90 -5.82
C LEU A 21 -2.27 2.26 -5.33
N GLN A 22 -2.88 3.35 -5.79
CA GLN A 22 -2.55 4.70 -5.33
C GLN A 22 -2.68 4.81 -3.81
N ARG A 23 -3.81 4.35 -3.27
CA ARG A 23 -4.06 4.39 -1.83
C ARG A 23 -3.02 3.62 -1.04
N ARG A 24 -2.66 2.40 -1.47
CA ARG A 24 -1.65 1.60 -0.79
C ARG A 24 -0.30 2.28 -0.80
N ILE A 25 0.11 2.82 -1.94
CA ILE A 25 1.39 3.51 -2.06
C ILE A 25 1.43 4.76 -1.19
N ILE A 26 0.36 5.55 -1.18
CA ILE A 26 0.27 6.74 -0.33
C ILE A 26 0.34 6.36 1.15
N VAL A 27 -0.41 5.35 1.58
CA VAL A 27 -0.42 4.89 2.97
C VAL A 27 0.98 4.42 3.40
N TYR A 28 1.66 3.64 2.57
CA TYR A 28 3.02 3.18 2.88
C TYR A 28 4.03 4.34 2.87
N SER A 29 3.84 5.33 2.00
CA SER A 29 4.70 6.52 1.97
C SER A 29 4.54 7.37 3.22
N ILE A 30 3.32 7.59 3.68
CA ILE A 30 3.04 8.29 4.95
C ILE A 30 3.69 7.54 6.11
N MET A 31 3.48 6.23 6.16
CA MET A 31 4.04 5.38 7.21
C MET A 31 5.56 5.50 7.28
N TYR A 32 6.22 5.41 6.13
CA TYR A 32 7.68 5.43 6.04
C TYR A 32 8.27 6.82 6.29
N TYR A 33 7.76 7.83 5.59
CA TYR A 33 8.39 9.15 5.60
C TYR A 33 7.91 10.06 6.73
N GLU A 34 6.68 9.90 7.19
CA GLU A 34 6.12 10.77 8.23
C GLU A 34 6.05 10.12 9.61
N GLN A 35 5.82 8.81 9.66
CA GLN A 35 5.70 8.08 10.92
C GLN A 35 6.96 7.29 11.25
N ASN A 36 7.93 7.25 10.35
CA ASN A 36 9.19 6.51 10.51
C ASN A 36 8.96 5.03 10.85
N GLU A 37 7.97 4.41 10.21
CA GLU A 37 7.55 3.03 10.42
C GLU A 37 7.40 2.33 9.07
N SER A 38 7.43 1.00 9.04
CA SER A 38 7.20 0.24 7.82
C SER A 38 6.62 -1.13 8.16
N CYS A 39 5.64 -1.58 7.37
CA CYS A 39 5.07 -2.92 7.45
C CYS A 39 5.28 -3.74 6.17
N VAL A 40 5.96 -3.19 5.18
CA VAL A 40 6.26 -3.87 3.92
C VAL A 40 7.73 -3.71 3.59
N SER A 41 8.27 -4.66 2.81
CA SER A 41 9.65 -4.56 2.33
C SER A 41 9.76 -3.52 1.22
N ASP A 42 10.98 -3.00 1.01
CA ASP A 42 11.27 -2.11 -0.11
C ASP A 42 10.96 -2.78 -1.45
N GLN A 43 11.25 -4.08 -1.56
CA GLN A 43 10.96 -4.85 -2.76
C GLN A 43 9.46 -4.90 -3.06
N TYR A 44 8.62 -5.10 -2.05
CA TYR A 44 7.17 -5.10 -2.22
C TYR A 44 6.66 -3.71 -2.63
N TYR A 45 7.13 -2.66 -1.95
CA TYR A 45 6.77 -1.28 -2.29
C TYR A 45 7.13 -0.96 -3.74
N ASP A 46 8.34 -1.32 -4.16
CA ASP A 46 8.80 -1.11 -5.53
C ASP A 46 7.94 -1.87 -6.53
N SER A 47 7.56 -3.10 -6.23
CA SER A 47 6.77 -3.93 -7.14
C SER A 47 5.37 -3.33 -7.38
N ILE A 48 4.70 -2.87 -6.32
CA ILE A 48 3.37 -2.24 -6.49
C ILE A 48 3.48 -0.85 -7.12
N SER A 49 4.59 -0.13 -6.88
CA SER A 49 4.85 1.15 -7.52
C SER A 49 5.02 0.99 -9.03
N HIS A 50 5.78 0.00 -9.47
CA HIS A 50 5.93 -0.31 -10.90
C HIS A 50 4.61 -0.78 -11.52
N GLN A 51 3.84 -1.58 -10.79
CA GLN A 51 2.52 -2.03 -11.23
C GLN A 51 1.58 -0.83 -11.46
N LEU A 52 1.57 0.15 -10.55
CA LEU A 52 0.77 1.35 -10.71
C LEU A 52 1.20 2.16 -11.92
N VAL A 53 2.49 2.41 -12.07
CA VAL A 53 3.02 3.19 -13.21
C VAL A 53 2.62 2.54 -14.53
N GLU A 54 2.78 1.22 -14.65
CA GLU A 54 2.43 0.48 -15.86
C GLU A 54 0.92 0.57 -16.14
N LEU A 55 0.10 0.40 -15.11
CA LEU A 55 -1.36 0.48 -15.27
C LEU A 55 -1.80 1.90 -15.67
N GLN A 56 -1.24 2.94 -15.04
CA GLN A 56 -1.55 4.33 -15.39
C GLN A 56 -1.13 4.66 -16.82
N ARG A 57 -0.03 4.07 -17.29
CA ARG A 57 0.49 4.30 -18.63
C ARG A 57 -0.34 3.59 -19.71
N THR A 58 -0.86 2.41 -19.43
CA THR A 58 -1.49 1.55 -20.43
C THR A 58 -3.02 1.58 -20.44
N CYS A 59 -3.64 2.10 -19.37
CA CYS A 59 -5.09 2.16 -19.29
C CYS A 59 -5.67 3.28 -20.16
N ASP A 60 -7.01 3.27 -20.30
CA ASP A 60 -7.75 4.38 -20.89
C ASP A 60 -7.54 5.65 -20.06
N HIS A 61 -7.21 6.76 -20.71
CA HIS A 61 -6.94 8.02 -20.03
C HIS A 61 -8.14 8.52 -19.20
N ALA A 62 -9.37 8.26 -19.69
CA ALA A 62 -10.57 8.60 -18.93
C ALA A 62 -10.65 7.81 -17.62
N GLU A 63 -10.26 6.54 -17.61
CA GLU A 63 -10.19 5.72 -16.40
C GLU A 63 -9.11 6.23 -15.44
N PHE A 64 -7.95 6.61 -15.96
CA PHE A 64 -6.89 7.19 -15.15
C PHE A 64 -7.36 8.47 -14.44
N ARG A 65 -8.01 9.37 -15.18
CA ARG A 65 -8.53 10.63 -14.61
C ARG A 65 -9.58 10.42 -13.53
N ARG A 66 -10.31 9.31 -13.58
CA ARG A 66 -11.33 8.97 -12.58
C ARG A 66 -10.76 8.39 -11.30
N SER A 67 -9.48 8.05 -11.29
CA SER A 67 -8.86 7.50 -10.09
C SER A 67 -8.92 8.51 -8.93
N THR A 68 -9.09 7.99 -7.72
CA THR A 68 -9.36 8.80 -6.52
C THR A 68 -8.24 9.80 -6.22
N TYR A 69 -6.99 9.40 -6.40
CA TYR A 69 -5.84 10.23 -6.07
C TYR A 69 -5.09 10.71 -7.30
N TYR A 70 -5.79 10.82 -8.43
CA TYR A 70 -5.19 11.34 -9.66
C TYR A 70 -4.46 12.66 -9.43
N TYR A 71 -5.05 13.59 -8.70
CA TYR A 71 -4.48 14.91 -8.46
C TYR A 71 -3.11 14.87 -7.77
N ALA A 72 -2.86 13.85 -6.98
CA ALA A 72 -1.60 13.70 -6.23
C ALA A 72 -0.61 12.75 -6.91
N MET A 73 -1.08 11.88 -7.80
CA MET A 73 -0.28 10.77 -8.34
C MET A 73 -0.19 10.76 -9.87
N TYR A 74 -0.68 11.78 -10.56
CA TYR A 74 -0.74 11.77 -12.03
C TYR A 74 0.65 11.69 -12.68
N ASP A 75 1.68 12.18 -12.03
CA ASP A 75 3.06 12.17 -12.53
C ASP A 75 3.97 11.20 -11.77
N PHE A 76 3.39 10.27 -11.01
CA PHE A 76 4.17 9.31 -10.25
C PHE A 76 4.95 8.40 -11.19
N ASP A 77 6.27 8.35 -10.99
CA ASP A 77 7.20 7.61 -11.87
C ASP A 77 7.70 6.27 -11.26
N GLY A 78 7.22 5.91 -10.09
CA GLY A 78 7.59 4.65 -9.43
C GLY A 78 8.86 4.73 -8.59
N ASN A 79 9.49 5.89 -8.49
CA ASN A 79 10.73 6.03 -7.72
C ASN A 79 10.45 6.23 -6.22
N THR A 80 10.39 7.46 -5.76
CA THR A 80 10.18 7.74 -4.35
C THR A 80 8.80 8.32 -4.09
N GLY A 81 8.20 7.94 -2.95
CA GLY A 81 6.95 8.53 -2.48
C GLY A 81 7.15 9.69 -1.52
N PHE A 82 8.37 10.22 -1.41
CA PHE A 82 8.71 11.23 -0.40
C PHE A 82 7.82 12.47 -0.45
N ASP A 83 7.51 12.97 -1.64
CA ASP A 83 6.74 14.20 -1.82
C ASP A 83 5.22 13.97 -1.93
N ILE A 84 4.76 12.73 -2.00
CA ILE A 84 3.33 12.43 -2.20
C ILE A 84 2.47 12.97 -1.05
N PRO A 85 2.82 12.78 0.24
CA PRO A 85 1.98 13.29 1.32
C PRO A 85 1.74 14.79 1.27
N SER A 86 2.73 15.56 0.82
CA SER A 86 2.62 17.02 0.72
C SER A 86 1.65 17.48 -0.37
N ARG A 87 1.34 16.62 -1.34
CA ARG A 87 0.42 16.92 -2.44
C ARG A 87 -1.05 16.66 -2.08
N LEU A 88 -1.30 15.96 -0.97
CA LEU A 88 -2.64 15.58 -0.57
C LEU A 88 -3.42 16.78 -0.03
N THR A 89 -4.74 16.79 -0.27
CA THR A 89 -5.63 17.72 0.42
C THR A 89 -5.56 17.45 1.92
N LYS A 90 -5.92 18.47 2.71
CA LYS A 90 -5.93 18.32 4.18
C LYS A 90 -6.80 17.13 4.62
N TYR A 91 -7.98 16.98 4.03
CA TYR A 91 -8.89 15.89 4.33
C TYR A 91 -8.27 14.52 4.02
N ASP A 92 -7.74 14.35 2.81
CA ASP A 92 -7.14 13.09 2.40
C ASP A 92 -5.90 12.76 3.22
N ARG A 93 -5.10 13.76 3.54
CA ARG A 93 -3.91 13.57 4.37
C ARG A 93 -4.25 13.07 5.77
N GLU A 94 -5.24 13.67 6.42
CA GLU A 94 -5.69 13.24 7.74
C GLU A 94 -6.28 11.83 7.69
N TYR A 95 -7.13 11.57 6.72
CA TYR A 95 -7.77 10.27 6.53
C TYR A 95 -6.74 9.16 6.30
N LEU A 96 -5.81 9.38 5.37
CA LEU A 96 -4.80 8.38 5.02
C LEU A 96 -3.73 8.22 6.11
N THR A 97 -3.43 9.27 6.86
CA THR A 97 -2.55 9.18 8.03
C THR A 97 -3.16 8.29 9.12
N ASN A 98 -4.45 8.43 9.36
CA ASN A 98 -5.16 7.56 10.31
C ASN A 98 -5.17 6.11 9.85
N ILE A 99 -5.35 5.88 8.56
CA ILE A 99 -5.27 4.52 7.98
C ILE A 99 -3.86 3.95 8.17
N ALA A 100 -2.83 4.72 7.88
CA ALA A 100 -1.43 4.28 8.04
C ALA A 100 -1.15 3.83 9.48
N SER A 101 -1.58 4.62 10.46
CA SER A 101 -1.41 4.29 11.88
C SER A 101 -2.16 3.00 12.24
N HIS A 102 -3.38 2.84 11.76
CA HIS A 102 -4.20 1.65 12.02
C HIS A 102 -3.59 0.40 11.40
N VAL A 103 -3.19 0.47 10.15
CA VAL A 103 -2.57 -0.65 9.42
C VAL A 103 -1.29 -1.09 10.12
N TYR A 104 -0.45 -0.14 10.52
CA TYR A 104 0.80 -0.46 11.20
C TYR A 104 0.54 -1.15 12.55
N LYS A 105 -0.41 -0.65 13.34
CA LYS A 105 -0.77 -1.27 14.63
C LYS A 105 -1.26 -2.71 14.45
N GLN A 106 -2.10 -2.95 13.45
CA GLN A 106 -2.59 -4.29 13.16
C GLN A 106 -1.47 -5.23 12.72
N TRP A 107 -0.59 -4.76 11.85
CA TRP A 107 0.55 -5.54 11.40
C TRP A 107 1.48 -5.90 12.57
N LYS A 108 1.79 -4.93 13.43
CA LYS A 108 2.66 -5.13 14.58
C LYS A 108 2.06 -6.16 15.56
N ALA A 109 0.78 -6.07 15.87
CA ALA A 109 0.08 -7.03 16.72
C ALA A 109 0.10 -8.43 16.12
N SER A 110 -0.17 -8.56 14.83
CA SER A 110 -0.14 -9.84 14.10
C SER A 110 1.27 -10.46 14.13
N THR A 111 2.30 -9.67 13.90
CA THR A 111 3.69 -10.12 13.94
C THR A 111 4.08 -10.63 15.34
N THR A 112 3.67 -9.92 16.38
CA THR A 112 3.91 -10.33 17.77
C THR A 112 3.25 -11.68 18.07
N ILE A 113 2.01 -11.87 17.63
CA ILE A 113 1.30 -13.14 17.82
C ILE A 113 2.03 -14.27 17.10
N LYS A 114 2.47 -14.05 15.85
CA LYS A 114 3.22 -15.05 15.09
C LYS A 114 4.54 -15.41 15.76
N GLN A 115 5.26 -14.44 16.30
CA GLN A 115 6.50 -14.67 17.03
C GLN A 115 6.25 -15.51 18.30
N ARG A 116 5.20 -15.22 19.05
CA ARG A 116 4.81 -16.01 20.21
C ARG A 116 4.49 -17.46 19.85
N ARG A 117 3.75 -17.68 18.78
CA ARG A 117 3.44 -19.02 18.29
C ARG A 117 4.69 -19.80 17.89
N ARG A 118 5.64 -19.15 17.22
CA ARG A 118 6.91 -19.77 16.85
C ARG A 118 7.72 -20.16 18.08
N ALA A 119 7.76 -19.32 19.09
CA ALA A 119 8.46 -19.62 20.34
C ALA A 119 7.85 -20.83 21.05
N LEU A 120 6.51 -20.90 21.13
CA LEU A 120 5.81 -22.04 21.71
C LEU A 120 6.09 -23.34 20.93
N ASN A 121 6.04 -23.29 19.62
CA ASN A 121 6.32 -24.46 18.76
C ASN A 121 7.78 -24.92 18.92
N ALA A 122 8.72 -24.00 18.99
CA ALA A 122 10.13 -24.33 19.20
C ALA A 122 10.34 -25.02 20.56
N ASN A 123 9.71 -24.52 21.61
CA ASN A 123 9.78 -25.14 22.94
C ASN A 123 9.19 -26.55 22.93
N THR A 124 8.03 -26.73 22.30
CA THR A 124 7.40 -28.03 22.15
C THR A 124 8.30 -29.00 21.39
N LYS A 125 8.93 -28.55 20.32
CA LYS A 125 9.88 -29.37 19.54
C LYS A 125 11.12 -29.73 20.35
N GLY A 126 11.55 -28.87 21.25
CA GLY A 126 12.71 -29.13 22.10
C GLY A 126 12.53 -30.29 23.07
N PHE A 127 11.31 -30.71 23.31
CA PHE A 127 10.99 -31.84 24.18
C PHE A 127 10.79 -33.16 23.45
N ARG A 128 10.97 -33.16 22.18
CA ARG A 128 10.92 -34.36 21.35
C ARG A 128 12.32 -34.95 21.20
#